data_edb0bd26b967c7fa3db6df17cfdbd8b3
#
_entry.id   edb0bd26b967c7fa3db6df17cfdbd8b3
#
_cell.length_a   1.000
_cell.length_b   1.000
_cell.length_c   1.000
_cell.angle_alpha   90.00
_cell.angle_beta   90.00
_cell.angle_gamma   90.00
#
_symmetry.space_group_name_H-M   'P 1'
#
loop_
_entity.id
_entity.type
_entity.pdbx_description
1 polymer ?
#
loop_
_entity_poly.entity_id
_entity_poly.type
_entity_poly.pdbx_seq_one_letter_code
_entity_poly.pdbx_strand_id
1 'polypeptide(L)'
;MDNSSALLDFKNFSELIVMIKDWMHKVEFQSSSSFSDDAIRSMENFYALVLLRILAKHTLPSHSLNKQKEGYEELQARKEFEMAGDFLAHIGIDTEEYKEEVFYLESLLLSSQLKEISPTNNSDIKKQVQKSTKQIINNFKHLAEANFKNEKQLKEELYVHMLSTYYRVKFNHQYKDSAVLSIKENYPEIYTYTSISIDPFEKLTSQPLNDNEIGLIAIYFGAHLLNQESRYLEILLVCSSGLGTSQLLKNQLATIFPGCILRGPVTKRDYDNFSVINSDVVISTIPLKEKEKQVIVVNPVMNEAEVSQLRKQFISDDLINVNGIDKQFTALMDVIADNTNIINVDALENGIKEVLSRSLNPRIPLKGGYQPLLSELLNEETIQFSESEGLNWEKAIRLAATPLKNNGNIADSYIEAMIENVKKNGPYINIGDQIALAHARPEHGVKELGMAVLKLNKPIDLIDHNHPIQLIFVLAAIDDQSHLKALSELANILNDKSKLQLLIDAKDSSDIQQLILEGEDQ
;
A
#
# COMPACT_ATOMS: atom_id res chain seq x y z
N MET A 1 -30.38 -53.00 0.68
CA MET A 1 -31.29 -52.16 -0.12
C MET A 1 -30.43 -51.03 -0.66
N ASP A 2 -30.26 -51.04 -1.97
CA ASP A 2 -29.38 -50.13 -2.69
C ASP A 2 -29.88 -48.68 -2.56
N ASN A 3 -29.14 -47.82 -1.86
CA ASN A 3 -29.37 -46.36 -1.80
C ASN A 3 -28.76 -45.61 -2.99
N SER A 4 -28.54 -46.30 -4.12
CA SER A 4 -27.89 -45.73 -5.30
C SER A 4 -28.82 -44.90 -6.22
N SER A 5 -30.08 -44.66 -5.82
CA SER A 5 -31.07 -44.01 -6.71
C SER A 5 -31.34 -42.52 -6.41
N ALA A 6 -30.62 -41.89 -5.50
CA ALA A 6 -30.86 -40.48 -5.10
C ALA A 6 -29.82 -39.46 -5.64
N LEU A 7 -28.76 -39.90 -6.30
CA LEU A 7 -27.83 -38.98 -6.98
C LEU A 7 -28.55 -38.38 -8.19
N LEU A 8 -28.72 -37.07 -8.17
CA LEU A 8 -29.27 -36.33 -9.30
C LEU A 8 -28.46 -36.61 -10.56
N ASP A 9 -29.15 -37.13 -11.59
CA ASP A 9 -28.56 -37.42 -12.90
C ASP A 9 -28.42 -36.12 -13.68
N PHE A 10 -27.27 -35.43 -13.49
CA PHE A 10 -27.00 -34.20 -14.20
C PHE A 10 -26.81 -34.49 -15.69
N LYS A 11 -27.76 -34.06 -16.50
CA LYS A 11 -27.73 -34.22 -17.94
C LYS A 11 -26.64 -33.39 -18.63
N ASN A 12 -26.22 -32.31 -17.99
CA ASN A 12 -25.11 -31.48 -18.51
C ASN A 12 -24.50 -30.58 -17.42
N PHE A 13 -23.29 -30.11 -17.66
CA PHE A 13 -22.53 -29.19 -16.79
C PHE A 13 -23.26 -27.86 -16.52
N SER A 14 -24.06 -27.39 -17.49
CA SER A 14 -24.80 -26.13 -17.36
C SER A 14 -25.87 -26.19 -16.28
N GLU A 15 -26.57 -27.31 -16.11
CA GLU A 15 -27.56 -27.50 -15.04
C GLU A 15 -26.91 -27.44 -13.66
N LEU A 16 -25.72 -28.04 -13.54
CA LEU A 16 -24.93 -28.00 -12.32
C LEU A 16 -24.53 -26.56 -11.94
N ILE A 17 -24.05 -25.77 -12.90
CA ILE A 17 -23.68 -24.36 -12.67
C ILE A 17 -24.90 -23.53 -12.24
N VAL A 18 -26.06 -23.71 -12.87
CA VAL A 18 -27.29 -22.99 -12.47
C VAL A 18 -27.66 -23.30 -11.02
N MET A 19 -27.60 -24.57 -10.64
CA MET A 19 -27.92 -24.99 -9.26
C MET A 19 -26.92 -24.40 -8.24
N ILE A 20 -25.63 -24.40 -8.56
CA ILE A 20 -24.61 -23.79 -7.70
C ILE A 20 -24.87 -22.29 -7.56
N LYS A 21 -25.21 -21.61 -8.64
CA LYS A 21 -25.53 -20.20 -8.63
C LYS A 21 -26.74 -19.87 -7.75
N ASP A 22 -27.82 -20.63 -7.87
CA ASP A 22 -29.00 -20.48 -7.03
C ASP A 22 -28.69 -20.73 -5.55
N TRP A 23 -27.83 -21.70 -5.26
CA TRP A 23 -27.35 -21.94 -3.90
C TRP A 23 -26.50 -20.78 -3.37
N MET A 24 -25.59 -20.25 -4.18
CA MET A 24 -24.76 -19.09 -3.81
C MET A 24 -25.63 -17.89 -3.42
N HIS A 25 -26.69 -17.58 -4.18
CA HIS A 25 -27.63 -16.52 -3.82
C HIS A 25 -28.35 -16.79 -2.49
N LYS A 26 -28.67 -18.06 -2.18
CA LYS A 26 -29.21 -18.41 -0.86
C LYS A 26 -28.19 -18.18 0.25
N VAL A 27 -26.92 -18.52 0.01
CA VAL A 27 -25.82 -18.27 0.95
C VAL A 27 -25.69 -16.78 1.23
N GLU A 28 -25.64 -15.93 0.21
CA GLU A 28 -25.58 -14.46 0.39
C GLU A 28 -26.75 -13.93 1.23
N PHE A 29 -27.97 -14.38 0.92
CA PHE A 29 -29.17 -13.97 1.64
C PHE A 29 -29.15 -14.39 3.11
N GLN A 30 -28.76 -15.65 3.40
CA GLN A 30 -28.78 -16.20 4.76
C GLN A 30 -27.61 -15.72 5.62
N SER A 31 -26.42 -15.53 5.02
CA SER A 31 -25.23 -15.01 5.72
C SER A 31 -25.26 -13.48 5.86
N SER A 32 -26.17 -12.79 5.16
CA SER A 32 -26.19 -11.33 5.04
C SER A 32 -24.82 -10.78 4.60
N SER A 33 -24.15 -11.49 3.72
CA SER A 33 -22.87 -11.14 3.11
C SER A 33 -23.03 -11.14 1.60
N SER A 34 -22.24 -10.38 0.88
CA SER A 34 -22.20 -10.44 -0.58
C SER A 34 -20.78 -10.74 -1.07
N PHE A 35 -20.69 -11.52 -2.15
CA PHE A 35 -19.44 -11.85 -2.81
C PHE A 35 -19.19 -10.94 -4.01
N SER A 36 -17.94 -10.83 -4.45
CA SER A 36 -17.64 -10.18 -5.73
C SER A 36 -18.07 -11.07 -6.90
N ASP A 37 -18.38 -10.46 -8.06
CA ASP A 37 -18.79 -11.21 -9.25
C ASP A 37 -17.73 -12.24 -9.70
N ASP A 38 -16.44 -11.89 -9.55
CA ASP A 38 -15.34 -12.81 -9.85
C ASP A 38 -15.23 -13.95 -8.84
N ALA A 39 -15.51 -13.68 -7.55
CA ALA A 39 -15.60 -14.72 -6.54
C ALA A 39 -16.74 -15.70 -6.82
N ILE A 40 -17.93 -15.20 -7.17
CA ILE A 40 -19.08 -16.05 -7.55
C ILE A 40 -18.71 -16.94 -8.74
N ARG A 41 -18.17 -16.36 -9.81
CA ARG A 41 -17.75 -17.11 -11.01
C ARG A 41 -16.69 -18.18 -10.71
N SER A 42 -15.72 -17.83 -9.87
CA SER A 42 -14.69 -18.78 -9.45
C SER A 42 -15.26 -19.92 -8.63
N MET A 43 -16.15 -19.60 -7.68
CA MET A 43 -16.84 -20.60 -6.86
C MET A 43 -17.74 -21.51 -7.69
N GLU A 44 -18.51 -20.99 -8.65
CA GLU A 44 -19.31 -21.80 -9.58
C GLU A 44 -18.46 -22.90 -10.21
N ASN A 45 -17.29 -22.56 -10.71
CA ASN A 45 -16.37 -23.51 -11.33
C ASN A 45 -15.75 -24.48 -10.33
N PHE A 46 -15.27 -24.01 -9.18
CA PHE A 46 -14.67 -24.86 -8.16
C PHE A 46 -15.68 -25.84 -7.56
N TYR A 47 -16.87 -25.39 -7.22
CA TYR A 47 -17.94 -26.25 -6.69
C TYR A 47 -18.36 -27.30 -7.72
N ALA A 48 -18.47 -26.92 -9.00
CA ALA A 48 -18.77 -27.88 -10.06
C ALA A 48 -17.69 -28.97 -10.18
N LEU A 49 -16.41 -28.59 -10.12
CA LEU A 49 -15.29 -29.55 -10.14
C LEU A 49 -15.29 -30.45 -8.91
N VAL A 50 -15.57 -29.94 -7.72
CA VAL A 50 -15.68 -30.73 -6.48
C VAL A 50 -16.83 -31.74 -6.61
N LEU A 51 -17.99 -31.29 -7.08
CA LEU A 51 -19.14 -32.19 -7.27
C LEU A 51 -18.86 -33.30 -8.31
N LEU A 52 -18.25 -32.95 -9.45
CA LEU A 52 -17.86 -33.93 -10.45
C LEU A 52 -16.88 -34.97 -9.87
N ARG A 53 -15.93 -34.51 -9.03
CA ARG A 53 -14.98 -35.39 -8.35
C ARG A 53 -15.69 -36.35 -7.37
N ILE A 54 -16.62 -35.84 -6.57
CA ILE A 54 -17.42 -36.65 -5.63
C ILE A 54 -18.27 -37.69 -6.40
N LEU A 55 -18.95 -37.25 -7.46
CA LEU A 55 -19.76 -38.16 -8.32
C LEU A 55 -18.92 -39.23 -8.98
N ALA A 56 -17.66 -38.92 -9.32
CA ALA A 56 -16.70 -39.90 -9.82
C ALA A 56 -16.11 -40.82 -8.72
N LYS A 57 -16.59 -40.72 -7.47
CA LYS A 57 -16.12 -41.47 -6.29
C LYS A 57 -14.64 -41.20 -5.93
N HIS A 58 -14.12 -40.08 -6.32
CA HIS A 58 -12.79 -39.59 -5.93
C HIS A 58 -12.93 -38.60 -4.76
N THR A 59 -13.22 -39.13 -3.57
CA THR A 59 -13.46 -38.34 -2.37
C THR A 59 -12.18 -38.04 -1.60
N LEU A 60 -12.22 -37.01 -0.76
CA LEU A 60 -11.11 -36.70 0.14
C LEU A 60 -10.97 -37.81 1.20
N PRO A 61 -9.73 -38.23 1.54
CA PRO A 61 -9.52 -39.23 2.57
C PRO A 61 -9.98 -38.73 3.94
N SER A 62 -10.61 -39.57 4.76
CA SER A 62 -11.18 -39.26 6.08
C SER A 62 -10.21 -38.65 7.11
N HIS A 63 -8.95 -38.44 6.78
CA HIS A 63 -7.91 -37.86 7.63
C HIS A 63 -7.10 -36.75 6.92
N SER A 64 -7.49 -36.34 5.74
CA SER A 64 -6.77 -35.32 4.96
C SER A 64 -6.73 -33.96 5.67
N LEU A 65 -7.72 -33.68 6.51
CA LEU A 65 -7.87 -32.44 7.28
C LEU A 65 -7.29 -32.51 8.71
N ASN A 66 -6.79 -33.67 9.14
CA ASN A 66 -6.24 -33.87 10.50
C ASN A 66 -5.03 -32.99 10.84
N LYS A 67 -4.36 -32.39 9.87
CA LYS A 67 -3.28 -31.41 10.11
C LYS A 67 -3.81 -30.03 10.52
N GLN A 68 -5.12 -29.77 10.40
CA GLN A 68 -5.77 -28.50 10.69
C GLN A 68 -6.75 -28.58 11.88
N LYS A 69 -6.51 -29.51 12.83
CA LYS A 69 -7.41 -29.75 13.97
C LYS A 69 -7.73 -28.52 14.83
N GLU A 70 -6.86 -27.54 14.90
CA GLU A 70 -7.16 -26.26 15.53
C GLU A 70 -8.10 -25.46 14.61
N GLY A 71 -9.37 -25.41 14.96
CA GLY A 71 -10.41 -24.69 14.22
C GLY A 71 -11.52 -25.56 13.63
N TYR A 72 -11.35 -26.89 13.56
CA TYR A 72 -12.36 -27.78 13.00
C TYR A 72 -13.70 -27.72 13.76
N GLU A 73 -13.66 -27.75 15.09
CA GLU A 73 -14.85 -27.64 15.93
C GLU A 73 -15.54 -26.27 15.79
N GLU A 74 -14.73 -25.22 15.61
CA GLU A 74 -15.25 -23.87 15.43
C GLU A 74 -15.94 -23.70 14.06
N LEU A 75 -15.44 -24.36 13.03
CA LEU A 75 -16.03 -24.34 11.70
C LEU A 75 -17.31 -25.13 11.64
N GLN A 76 -17.38 -26.31 12.24
CA GLN A 76 -18.62 -27.10 12.32
C GLN A 76 -19.77 -26.37 13.02
N ALA A 77 -19.48 -25.43 13.92
CA ALA A 77 -20.48 -24.62 14.62
C ALA A 77 -21.01 -23.44 13.78
N ARG A 78 -20.52 -23.26 12.54
CA ARG A 78 -20.90 -22.15 11.68
C ARG A 78 -22.08 -22.46 10.78
N LYS A 79 -22.83 -21.42 10.46
CA LYS A 79 -23.92 -21.52 9.48
C LYS A 79 -23.44 -21.92 8.10
N GLU A 80 -22.25 -21.47 7.70
CA GLU A 80 -21.65 -21.78 6.41
C GLU A 80 -21.39 -23.28 6.26
N PHE A 81 -21.02 -23.98 7.35
CA PHE A 81 -20.89 -25.45 7.35
C PHE A 81 -22.25 -26.14 7.13
N GLU A 82 -23.28 -25.71 7.88
CA GLU A 82 -24.65 -26.21 7.71
C GLU A 82 -25.15 -26.00 6.28
N MET A 83 -24.92 -24.80 5.71
CA MET A 83 -25.32 -24.47 4.34
C MET A 83 -24.59 -25.30 3.28
N ALA A 84 -23.30 -25.59 3.45
CA ALA A 84 -22.54 -26.48 2.57
C ALA A 84 -23.04 -27.93 2.68
N GLY A 85 -23.36 -28.38 3.90
CA GLY A 85 -23.97 -29.68 4.16
C GLY A 85 -25.36 -29.80 3.52
N ASP A 86 -26.23 -28.83 3.70
CA ASP A 86 -27.58 -28.81 3.09
C ASP A 86 -27.50 -28.84 1.56
N PHE A 87 -26.50 -28.16 0.97
CA PHE A 87 -26.28 -28.23 -0.47
C PHE A 87 -25.92 -29.63 -0.96
N LEU A 88 -24.97 -30.30 -0.30
CA LEU A 88 -24.60 -31.68 -0.65
C LEU A 88 -25.76 -32.65 -0.41
N ALA A 89 -26.49 -32.50 0.69
CA ALA A 89 -27.67 -33.34 0.98
C ALA A 89 -28.77 -33.15 -0.08
N HIS A 90 -28.97 -31.94 -0.58
CA HIS A 90 -29.95 -31.63 -1.63
C HIS A 90 -29.68 -32.39 -2.95
N ILE A 91 -28.42 -32.67 -3.24
CA ILE A 91 -28.00 -33.43 -4.42
C ILE A 91 -27.83 -34.92 -4.14
N GLY A 92 -28.27 -35.40 -2.96
CA GLY A 92 -28.27 -36.81 -2.59
C GLY A 92 -26.94 -37.36 -2.08
N ILE A 93 -26.02 -36.49 -1.64
CA ILE A 93 -24.74 -36.90 -1.04
C ILE A 93 -24.92 -37.00 0.48
N ASP A 94 -24.51 -38.12 1.06
CA ASP A 94 -24.57 -38.35 2.51
C ASP A 94 -23.48 -37.49 3.21
N THR A 95 -23.92 -36.47 3.92
CA THR A 95 -23.02 -35.50 4.57
C THR A 95 -22.30 -36.08 5.79
N GLU A 96 -22.79 -37.15 6.40
CA GLU A 96 -22.09 -37.84 7.49
C GLU A 96 -20.95 -38.71 6.96
N GLU A 97 -21.14 -39.35 5.82
CA GLU A 97 -20.10 -40.12 5.13
C GLU A 97 -19.04 -39.23 4.50
N TYR A 98 -19.46 -38.04 4.01
CA TYR A 98 -18.60 -37.11 3.24
C TYR A 98 -18.30 -35.79 4.00
N LYS A 99 -18.09 -35.86 5.30
CA LYS A 99 -17.80 -34.67 6.16
C LYS A 99 -16.65 -33.83 5.66
N GLU A 100 -15.59 -34.44 5.17
CA GLU A 100 -14.43 -33.73 4.63
C GLU A 100 -14.77 -32.88 3.39
N GLU A 101 -15.74 -33.33 2.61
CA GLU A 101 -16.21 -32.58 1.44
C GLU A 101 -17.02 -31.34 1.87
N VAL A 102 -17.89 -31.50 2.87
CA VAL A 102 -18.63 -30.36 3.45
C VAL A 102 -17.66 -29.31 3.96
N PHE A 103 -16.65 -29.74 4.70
CA PHE A 103 -15.61 -28.87 5.24
C PHE A 103 -14.80 -28.19 4.13
N TYR A 104 -14.46 -28.92 3.08
CA TYR A 104 -13.73 -28.36 1.95
C TYR A 104 -14.55 -27.28 1.22
N LEU A 105 -15.85 -27.53 0.99
CA LEU A 105 -16.74 -26.55 0.38
C LEU A 105 -16.91 -25.30 1.26
N GLU A 106 -17.05 -25.48 2.59
CA GLU A 106 -17.07 -24.36 3.53
C GLU A 106 -15.76 -23.56 3.48
N SER A 107 -14.62 -24.25 3.44
CA SER A 107 -13.31 -23.59 3.37
C SER A 107 -13.15 -22.73 2.12
N LEU A 108 -13.65 -23.19 0.98
CA LEU A 108 -13.69 -22.42 -0.27
C LEU A 108 -14.61 -21.20 -0.13
N LEU A 109 -15.79 -21.38 0.47
CA LEU A 109 -16.74 -20.31 0.71
C LEU A 109 -16.16 -19.19 1.57
N LEU A 110 -15.57 -19.54 2.72
CA LEU A 110 -14.96 -18.60 3.66
C LEU A 110 -13.71 -17.89 3.10
N SER A 111 -12.98 -18.59 2.22
CA SER A 111 -11.79 -18.06 1.55
C SER A 111 -12.13 -17.11 0.40
N SER A 112 -13.38 -17.05 -0.05
CA SER A 112 -13.80 -16.25 -1.20
C SER A 112 -13.89 -14.78 -0.86
N GLN A 113 -13.62 -13.93 -1.86
CA GLN A 113 -13.60 -12.49 -1.69
C GLN A 113 -14.99 -11.92 -1.42
N LEU A 114 -15.18 -11.37 -0.23
CA LEU A 114 -16.39 -10.68 0.18
C LEU A 114 -16.40 -9.23 -0.33
N LYS A 115 -17.59 -8.77 -0.70
CA LYS A 115 -17.87 -7.36 -1.03
C LYS A 115 -18.40 -6.63 0.20
N GLU A 116 -19.26 -7.27 0.98
CA GLU A 116 -19.86 -6.72 2.19
C GLU A 116 -20.04 -7.80 3.25
N ILE A 117 -19.99 -7.40 4.53
CA ILE A 117 -20.21 -8.27 5.69
C ILE A 117 -21.29 -7.66 6.59
N SER A 118 -22.25 -8.47 7.01
CA SER A 118 -23.23 -8.05 8.01
C SER A 118 -22.58 -7.78 9.37
N PRO A 119 -22.93 -6.69 10.06
CA PRO A 119 -22.41 -6.34 11.38
C PRO A 119 -22.90 -7.26 12.50
N THR A 120 -23.88 -8.13 12.25
CA THR A 120 -24.64 -8.85 13.30
C THR A 120 -23.94 -10.09 13.87
N ASN A 121 -22.85 -10.58 13.27
CA ASN A 121 -22.15 -11.79 13.75
C ASN A 121 -20.77 -11.44 14.34
N ASN A 122 -20.72 -11.29 15.67
CA ASN A 122 -19.56 -10.78 16.41
C ASN A 122 -18.71 -11.95 16.98
N SER A 123 -18.13 -12.79 16.11
CA SER A 123 -17.21 -13.86 16.53
C SER A 123 -15.86 -13.30 17.01
N ASP A 124 -15.16 -14.05 17.86
CA ASP A 124 -13.85 -13.63 18.38
C ASP A 124 -12.81 -13.47 17.26
N ILE A 125 -12.89 -14.29 16.21
CA ILE A 125 -12.04 -14.16 15.01
C ILE A 125 -12.28 -12.81 14.33
N LYS A 126 -13.54 -12.39 14.13
CA LYS A 126 -13.87 -11.10 13.53
C LYS A 126 -13.25 -9.94 14.31
N LYS A 127 -13.30 -9.98 15.64
CA LYS A 127 -12.67 -8.97 16.52
C LYS A 127 -11.15 -8.96 16.39
N GLN A 128 -10.52 -10.14 16.34
CA GLN A 128 -9.08 -10.27 16.20
C GLN A 128 -8.60 -9.77 14.83
N VAL A 129 -9.27 -10.13 13.75
CA VAL A 129 -8.98 -9.64 12.39
C VAL A 129 -9.18 -8.12 12.33
N GLN A 130 -10.26 -7.58 12.91
CA GLN A 130 -10.49 -6.14 12.96
C GLN A 130 -9.39 -5.40 13.72
N LYS A 131 -8.93 -5.95 14.86
CA LYS A 131 -7.83 -5.40 15.64
C LYS A 131 -6.53 -5.42 14.84
N SER A 132 -6.21 -6.55 14.23
CA SER A 132 -5.01 -6.71 13.39
C SER A 132 -5.04 -5.77 12.18
N THR A 133 -6.16 -5.66 11.47
CA THR A 133 -6.33 -4.70 10.36
C THR A 133 -6.05 -3.26 10.80
N LYS A 134 -6.58 -2.86 11.97
CA LYS A 134 -6.29 -1.53 12.50
C LYS A 134 -4.81 -1.33 12.80
N GLN A 135 -4.13 -2.35 13.31
CA GLN A 135 -2.69 -2.29 13.58
C GLN A 135 -1.88 -2.17 12.26
N ILE A 136 -2.24 -2.94 11.23
CA ILE A 136 -1.61 -2.87 9.91
C ILE A 136 -1.73 -1.46 9.32
N ILE A 137 -2.94 -0.86 9.36
CA ILE A 137 -3.16 0.50 8.84
C ILE A 137 -2.31 1.51 9.62
N ASN A 138 -2.24 1.38 10.95
CA ASN A 138 -1.44 2.27 11.77
C ASN A 138 0.07 2.10 11.47
N ASN A 139 0.56 0.87 11.36
CA ASN A 139 1.95 0.59 11.02
C ASN A 139 2.31 1.19 9.65
N PHE A 140 1.50 0.91 8.63
CA PHE A 140 1.69 1.49 7.29
C PHE A 140 1.70 3.03 7.33
N LYS A 141 0.72 3.63 8.02
CA LYS A 141 0.61 5.08 8.16
C LYS A 141 1.86 5.72 8.77
N HIS A 142 2.44 5.07 9.75
CA HIS A 142 3.66 5.55 10.39
C HIS A 142 4.91 5.30 9.52
N LEU A 143 5.04 4.12 8.93
CA LEU A 143 6.19 3.78 8.08
C LEU A 143 6.25 4.63 6.82
N ALA A 144 5.11 4.83 6.16
CA ALA A 144 5.00 5.63 4.95
C ALA A 144 4.77 7.13 5.24
N GLU A 145 4.70 7.54 6.51
CA GLU A 145 4.27 8.87 6.95
C GLU A 145 2.99 9.39 6.26
N ALA A 146 2.12 8.46 5.88
CA ALA A 146 0.95 8.72 5.07
C ALA A 146 -0.24 9.19 5.91
N ASN A 147 -1.03 10.10 5.36
CA ASN A 147 -2.33 10.48 5.88
C ASN A 147 -3.41 10.07 4.88
N PHE A 148 -4.37 9.25 5.32
CA PHE A 148 -5.47 8.83 4.47
C PHE A 148 -6.64 9.81 4.55
N LYS A 149 -7.15 10.26 3.40
CA LYS A 149 -8.26 11.19 3.31
C LYS A 149 -9.55 10.64 3.91
N ASN A 150 -9.78 9.32 3.76
CA ASN A 150 -10.92 8.61 4.30
C ASN A 150 -10.50 7.33 5.01
N GLU A 151 -9.80 7.48 6.13
CA GLU A 151 -9.28 6.35 6.93
C GLU A 151 -10.39 5.42 7.41
N LYS A 152 -11.60 5.93 7.62
CA LYS A 152 -12.76 5.10 8.02
C LYS A 152 -13.13 4.13 6.90
N GLN A 153 -13.22 4.60 5.67
CA GLN A 153 -13.53 3.77 4.51
C GLN A 153 -12.44 2.73 4.26
N LEU A 154 -11.15 3.13 4.32
CA LEU A 154 -10.04 2.20 4.21
C LEU A 154 -10.13 1.08 5.27
N LYS A 155 -10.44 1.42 6.52
CA LYS A 155 -10.61 0.42 7.60
C LYS A 155 -11.73 -0.57 7.32
N GLU A 156 -12.86 -0.09 6.80
CA GLU A 156 -14.02 -0.93 6.47
C GLU A 156 -13.70 -1.86 5.30
N GLU A 157 -13.17 -1.33 4.21
CA GLU A 157 -12.84 -2.10 3.00
C GLU A 157 -11.70 -3.11 3.26
N LEU A 158 -10.63 -2.67 3.88
CA LEU A 158 -9.50 -3.55 4.19
C LEU A 158 -9.90 -4.64 5.20
N TYR A 159 -10.74 -4.34 6.19
CA TYR A 159 -11.24 -5.36 7.12
C TYR A 159 -12.01 -6.47 6.41
N VAL A 160 -12.89 -6.11 5.46
CA VAL A 160 -13.63 -7.09 4.66
C VAL A 160 -12.66 -8.00 3.88
N HIS A 161 -11.65 -7.42 3.25
CA HIS A 161 -10.59 -8.16 2.56
C HIS A 161 -9.82 -9.09 3.50
N MET A 162 -9.34 -8.55 4.63
CA MET A 162 -8.53 -9.30 5.60
C MET A 162 -9.28 -10.47 6.25
N LEU A 163 -10.61 -10.41 6.34
CA LEU A 163 -11.39 -11.53 6.85
C LEU A 163 -11.34 -12.73 5.89
N SER A 164 -11.50 -12.49 4.60
CA SER A 164 -11.33 -13.55 3.58
C SER A 164 -9.88 -14.05 3.52
N THR A 165 -8.91 -13.12 3.64
CA THR A 165 -7.48 -13.46 3.70
C THR A 165 -7.17 -14.38 4.88
N TYR A 166 -7.77 -14.13 6.06
CA TYR A 166 -7.60 -14.99 7.23
C TYR A 166 -7.93 -16.46 6.91
N TYR A 167 -9.05 -16.70 6.26
CA TYR A 167 -9.45 -18.06 5.88
C TYR A 167 -8.60 -18.63 4.75
N ARG A 168 -8.21 -17.81 3.76
CA ARG A 168 -7.26 -18.27 2.71
C ARG A 168 -5.95 -18.76 3.31
N VAL A 169 -5.41 -18.03 4.27
CA VAL A 169 -4.18 -18.43 4.97
C VAL A 169 -4.41 -19.70 5.79
N LYS A 170 -5.47 -19.76 6.60
CA LYS A 170 -5.78 -20.91 7.47
C LYS A 170 -6.01 -22.20 6.68
N PHE A 171 -6.61 -22.11 5.50
CA PHE A 171 -6.90 -23.28 4.66
C PHE A 171 -5.88 -23.50 3.53
N ASN A 172 -4.78 -22.74 3.53
CA ASN A 172 -3.75 -22.82 2.49
C ASN A 172 -4.30 -22.55 1.06
N HIS A 173 -5.26 -21.64 0.96
CA HIS A 173 -5.89 -21.19 -0.29
C HIS A 173 -5.42 -19.79 -0.71
N GLN A 174 -4.22 -19.38 -0.29
CA GLN A 174 -3.67 -18.07 -0.66
C GLN A 174 -3.62 -17.89 -2.18
N TYR A 175 -3.91 -16.69 -2.64
CA TYR A 175 -3.91 -16.36 -4.08
C TYR A 175 -2.56 -16.66 -4.74
N LYS A 176 -2.61 -17.06 -6.02
CA LYS A 176 -1.46 -17.29 -6.88
C LYS A 176 -1.78 -16.71 -8.25
N ASP A 177 -1.76 -15.38 -8.36
CA ASP A 177 -2.06 -14.66 -9.60
C ASP A 177 -0.89 -13.76 -9.99
N SER A 178 -0.31 -13.98 -11.16
CA SER A 178 0.81 -13.17 -11.69
C SER A 178 0.45 -11.70 -11.91
N ALA A 179 -0.84 -11.38 -12.12
CA ALA A 179 -1.27 -9.99 -12.31
C ALA A 179 -1.03 -9.12 -11.07
N VAL A 180 -1.09 -9.71 -9.87
CA VAL A 180 -0.86 -8.98 -8.61
C VAL A 180 0.63 -8.70 -8.39
N LEU A 181 1.51 -9.52 -8.94
CA LEU A 181 2.98 -9.31 -8.83
C LEU A 181 3.42 -8.01 -9.49
N SER A 182 2.67 -7.51 -10.49
CA SER A 182 2.93 -6.20 -11.11
C SER A 182 2.86 -5.03 -10.11
N ILE A 183 2.18 -5.19 -8.98
CA ILE A 183 2.14 -4.19 -7.90
C ILE A 183 3.52 -4.04 -7.26
N LYS A 184 4.23 -5.15 -7.03
CA LYS A 184 5.59 -5.15 -6.49
C LYS A 184 6.57 -4.43 -7.41
N GLU A 185 6.38 -4.55 -8.73
CA GLU A 185 7.23 -3.92 -9.75
C GLU A 185 6.89 -2.44 -9.98
N ASN A 186 5.60 -2.10 -10.04
CA ASN A 186 5.13 -0.76 -10.40
C ASN A 186 4.98 0.19 -9.20
N TYR A 187 4.80 -0.35 -7.99
CA TYR A 187 4.60 0.40 -6.74
C TYR A 187 5.43 -0.22 -5.60
N PRO A 188 6.77 -0.30 -5.77
CA PRO A 188 7.65 -1.00 -4.81
C PRO A 188 7.58 -0.42 -3.41
N GLU A 189 7.39 0.90 -3.26
CA GLU A 189 7.22 1.58 -1.98
C GLU A 189 6.01 1.07 -1.22
N ILE A 190 4.83 1.16 -1.86
CA ILE A 190 3.57 0.74 -1.24
C ILE A 190 3.64 -0.74 -0.88
N TYR A 191 4.22 -1.55 -1.77
CA TYR A 191 4.40 -2.97 -1.51
C TYR A 191 5.33 -3.21 -0.31
N THR A 192 6.49 -2.53 -0.25
CA THR A 192 7.48 -2.69 0.81
C THR A 192 6.92 -2.26 2.16
N TYR A 193 6.30 -1.07 2.26
CA TYR A 193 5.65 -0.64 3.49
C TYR A 193 4.51 -1.57 3.92
N THR A 194 3.76 -2.12 2.96
CA THR A 194 2.73 -3.12 3.25
C THR A 194 3.36 -4.38 3.84
N SER A 195 4.41 -4.92 3.21
CA SER A 195 5.07 -6.15 3.65
C SER A 195 5.63 -6.07 5.07
N ILE A 196 6.12 -4.89 5.46
CA ILE A 196 6.58 -4.64 6.84
C ILE A 196 5.39 -4.48 7.81
N SER A 197 4.27 -3.94 7.33
CA SER A 197 3.12 -3.63 8.18
C SER A 197 2.25 -4.82 8.56
N ILE A 198 2.33 -5.95 7.85
CA ILE A 198 1.44 -7.11 8.00
C ILE A 198 1.74 -8.01 9.19
N ASP A 199 2.89 -7.86 9.87
CA ASP A 199 3.32 -8.69 11.01
C ASP A 199 2.21 -8.99 12.04
N PRO A 200 1.35 -8.04 12.45
CA PRO A 200 0.25 -8.33 13.37
C PRO A 200 -0.75 -9.37 12.87
N PHE A 201 -0.90 -9.48 11.54
CA PHE A 201 -1.80 -10.46 10.93
C PHE A 201 -1.12 -11.83 10.77
N GLU A 202 0.14 -11.87 10.41
CA GLU A 202 0.92 -13.10 10.35
C GLU A 202 1.05 -13.76 11.73
N LYS A 203 1.20 -12.95 12.79
CA LYS A 203 1.11 -13.43 14.19
C LYS A 203 -0.26 -14.02 14.51
N LEU A 204 -1.35 -13.39 14.05
CA LEU A 204 -2.71 -13.89 14.25
C LEU A 204 -2.93 -15.22 13.53
N THR A 205 -2.46 -15.37 12.30
CA THR A 205 -2.64 -16.59 11.50
C THR A 205 -1.61 -17.67 11.81
N SER A 206 -0.49 -17.32 12.44
CA SER A 206 0.71 -18.15 12.66
C SER A 206 1.32 -18.68 11.34
N GLN A 207 1.06 -17.98 10.23
CA GLN A 207 1.54 -18.33 8.89
C GLN A 207 1.86 -17.05 8.11
N PRO A 208 2.89 -17.06 7.24
CA PRO A 208 3.24 -15.92 6.41
C PRO A 208 2.25 -15.71 5.28
N LEU A 209 2.12 -14.44 4.86
CA LEU A 209 1.45 -14.08 3.62
C LEU A 209 2.42 -14.23 2.44
N ASN A 210 1.90 -14.72 1.32
CA ASN A 210 2.67 -14.72 0.07
C ASN A 210 2.61 -13.35 -0.62
N ASP A 211 3.47 -13.15 -1.63
CA ASP A 211 3.58 -11.88 -2.38
C ASP A 211 2.24 -11.43 -2.99
N ASN A 212 1.37 -12.36 -3.38
CA ASN A 212 0.07 -12.02 -3.96
C ASN A 212 -0.90 -11.43 -2.92
N GLU A 213 -0.98 -12.03 -1.73
CA GLU A 213 -1.82 -11.47 -0.65
C GLU A 213 -1.30 -10.12 -0.19
N ILE A 214 0.03 -9.94 -0.08
CA ILE A 214 0.66 -8.65 0.23
C ILE A 214 0.33 -7.62 -0.84
N GLY A 215 0.44 -8.00 -2.12
CA GLY A 215 0.11 -7.14 -3.25
C GLY A 215 -1.37 -6.71 -3.25
N LEU A 216 -2.29 -7.61 -2.92
CA LEU A 216 -3.71 -7.28 -2.78
C LEU A 216 -3.95 -6.27 -1.66
N ILE A 217 -3.31 -6.43 -0.50
CA ILE A 217 -3.38 -5.44 0.59
C ILE A 217 -2.79 -4.10 0.16
N ALA A 218 -1.66 -4.12 -0.56
CA ALA A 218 -1.00 -2.92 -1.09
C ALA A 218 -1.91 -2.12 -2.03
N ILE A 219 -2.79 -2.77 -2.81
CA ILE A 219 -3.78 -2.10 -3.66
C ILE A 219 -4.71 -1.21 -2.84
N TYR A 220 -5.18 -1.68 -1.67
CA TYR A 220 -6.05 -0.86 -0.81
C TYR A 220 -5.32 0.38 -0.30
N PHE A 221 -4.08 0.25 0.13
CA PHE A 221 -3.27 1.41 0.52
C PHE A 221 -3.05 2.36 -0.64
N GLY A 222 -2.61 1.85 -1.80
CA GLY A 222 -2.40 2.66 -3.00
C GLY A 222 -3.64 3.42 -3.45
N ALA A 223 -4.81 2.77 -3.45
CA ALA A 223 -6.07 3.40 -3.83
C ALA A 223 -6.43 4.57 -2.90
N HIS A 224 -6.19 4.44 -1.61
CA HIS A 224 -6.48 5.49 -0.63
C HIS A 224 -5.39 6.56 -0.55
N LEU A 225 -4.13 6.25 -0.82
CA LEU A 225 -3.04 7.22 -0.94
C LEU A 225 -3.18 8.08 -2.21
N LEU A 226 -3.40 7.45 -3.36
CA LEU A 226 -3.57 8.13 -4.64
C LEU A 226 -4.77 9.10 -4.64
N ASN A 227 -5.77 8.86 -3.81
CA ASN A 227 -6.89 9.77 -3.59
C ASN A 227 -6.52 11.00 -2.74
N GLN A 228 -5.33 11.05 -2.12
CA GLN A 228 -4.90 12.24 -1.36
C GLN A 228 -4.26 13.31 -2.24
N GLU A 229 -3.58 12.94 -3.33
CA GLU A 229 -2.75 13.87 -4.11
C GLU A 229 -3.43 14.48 -5.34
N SER A 230 -4.61 14.06 -5.72
CA SER A 230 -5.28 14.67 -6.86
C SER A 230 -6.38 15.64 -6.47
N ARG A 231 -6.05 16.67 -5.67
CA ARG A 231 -6.78 17.92 -5.83
C ARG A 231 -6.28 18.54 -7.13
N TYR A 232 -6.92 18.17 -8.24
CA TYR A 232 -6.67 18.82 -9.50
C TYR A 232 -6.96 20.31 -9.32
N LEU A 233 -5.98 21.15 -9.69
CA LEU A 233 -6.17 22.58 -9.73
C LEU A 233 -7.35 22.90 -10.64
N GLU A 234 -8.39 23.51 -10.08
CA GLU A 234 -9.57 23.92 -10.82
C GLU A 234 -9.44 25.38 -11.26
N ILE A 235 -9.37 25.60 -12.57
CA ILE A 235 -9.23 26.92 -13.18
C ILE A 235 -10.55 27.30 -13.83
N LEU A 236 -11.15 28.42 -13.42
CA LEU A 236 -12.27 29.03 -14.12
C LEU A 236 -11.76 29.97 -15.21
N LEU A 237 -12.12 29.68 -16.46
CA LEU A 237 -11.78 30.54 -17.59
C LEU A 237 -12.93 31.52 -17.89
N VAL A 238 -12.62 32.82 -17.85
CA VAL A 238 -13.55 33.90 -18.20
C VAL A 238 -13.04 34.59 -19.45
N CYS A 239 -13.84 34.62 -20.52
CA CYS A 239 -13.44 35.17 -21.79
C CYS A 239 -14.53 36.07 -22.38
N SER A 240 -14.14 37.25 -22.84
CA SER A 240 -15.03 38.17 -23.57
C SER A 240 -14.99 37.99 -25.09
N SER A 241 -14.03 37.18 -25.58
CA SER A 241 -13.79 36.96 -27.02
C SER A 241 -14.68 35.83 -27.56
N GLY A 242 -14.82 35.74 -28.89
CA GLY A 242 -15.64 34.73 -29.55
C GLY A 242 -15.15 33.27 -29.31
N LEU A 243 -15.97 32.32 -29.70
CA LEU A 243 -15.78 30.86 -29.46
C LEU A 243 -14.39 30.36 -29.86
N GLY A 244 -13.83 30.83 -30.99
CA GLY A 244 -12.52 30.35 -31.47
C GLY A 244 -11.33 30.73 -30.58
N THR A 245 -11.27 32.01 -30.14
CA THR A 245 -10.20 32.50 -29.24
C THR A 245 -10.29 31.91 -27.86
N SER A 246 -11.50 31.70 -27.35
CA SER A 246 -11.73 31.09 -26.04
C SER A 246 -11.29 29.61 -26.03
N GLN A 247 -11.54 28.89 -27.13
CA GLN A 247 -11.12 27.50 -27.28
C GLN A 247 -9.60 27.38 -27.43
N LEU A 248 -8.97 28.32 -28.16
CA LEU A 248 -7.52 28.33 -28.30
C LEU A 248 -6.83 28.55 -26.96
N LEU A 249 -7.29 29.53 -26.16
CA LEU A 249 -6.77 29.78 -24.83
C LEU A 249 -6.98 28.56 -23.90
N LYS A 250 -8.14 27.93 -23.97
CA LYS A 250 -8.42 26.70 -23.22
C LYS A 250 -7.43 25.59 -23.57
N ASN A 251 -7.13 25.39 -24.86
CA ASN A 251 -6.16 24.39 -25.32
C ASN A 251 -4.72 24.75 -24.88
N GLN A 252 -4.34 26.03 -24.94
CA GLN A 252 -3.04 26.49 -24.44
C GLN A 252 -2.91 26.22 -22.94
N LEU A 253 -3.92 26.56 -22.14
CA LEU A 253 -3.92 26.29 -20.69
C LEU A 253 -3.87 24.80 -20.36
N ALA A 254 -4.56 23.95 -21.13
CA ALA A 254 -4.47 22.51 -20.95
C ALA A 254 -3.06 21.95 -21.25
N THR A 255 -2.33 22.60 -22.16
CA THR A 255 -0.93 22.25 -22.47
C THR A 255 0.04 22.79 -21.40
N ILE A 256 -0.23 24.00 -20.90
CA ILE A 256 0.62 24.65 -19.88
C ILE A 256 0.49 23.95 -18.52
N PHE A 257 -0.73 23.51 -18.17
CA PHE A 257 -1.07 22.87 -16.90
C PHE A 257 -1.73 21.51 -17.15
N PRO A 258 -0.98 20.49 -17.54
CA PRO A 258 -1.51 19.16 -17.76
C PRO A 258 -2.07 18.60 -16.45
N GLY A 259 -3.31 18.12 -16.48
CA GLY A 259 -3.99 17.56 -15.33
C GLY A 259 -4.86 18.54 -14.52
N CYS A 260 -4.92 19.83 -14.86
CA CYS A 260 -5.88 20.76 -14.26
C CYS A 260 -7.30 20.57 -14.82
N ILE A 261 -8.31 20.92 -14.02
CA ILE A 261 -9.71 20.97 -14.45
C ILE A 261 -10.02 22.38 -14.96
N LEU A 262 -10.19 22.52 -16.27
CA LEU A 262 -10.56 23.80 -16.90
C LEU A 262 -12.08 23.91 -17.00
N ARG A 263 -12.68 24.75 -16.16
CA ARG A 263 -14.09 25.12 -16.20
C ARG A 263 -14.34 26.31 -17.12
N GLY A 264 -15.39 26.29 -17.87
CA GLY A 264 -15.70 27.35 -18.86
C GLY A 264 -15.15 27.05 -20.26
N PRO A 265 -15.01 28.05 -21.15
CA PRO A 265 -15.07 29.50 -20.89
C PRO A 265 -16.48 30.00 -20.54
N VAL A 266 -16.57 30.94 -19.61
CA VAL A 266 -17.80 31.66 -19.25
C VAL A 266 -17.68 33.13 -19.64
N THR A 267 -18.84 33.82 -19.79
CA THR A 267 -18.84 35.25 -20.08
C THR A 267 -18.62 36.08 -18.80
N LYS A 268 -18.21 37.38 -18.97
CA LYS A 268 -18.14 38.30 -17.81
C LYS A 268 -19.47 38.39 -17.08
N ARG A 269 -20.59 38.39 -17.79
CA ARG A 269 -21.94 38.46 -17.19
C ARG A 269 -22.22 37.25 -16.32
N ASP A 270 -21.82 36.06 -16.76
CA ASP A 270 -22.01 34.85 -15.98
C ASP A 270 -21.13 34.88 -14.73
N TYR A 271 -19.86 35.32 -14.86
CA TYR A 271 -18.95 35.51 -13.73
C TYR A 271 -19.51 36.50 -12.71
N ASP A 272 -20.03 37.65 -13.17
CA ASP A 272 -20.60 38.67 -12.27
C ASP A 272 -21.82 38.12 -11.50
N ASN A 273 -22.57 37.20 -12.07
CA ASN A 273 -23.76 36.57 -11.47
C ASN A 273 -23.42 35.39 -10.53
N PHE A 274 -22.21 34.86 -10.55
CA PHE A 274 -21.84 33.79 -9.61
C PHE A 274 -21.82 34.29 -8.17
N SER A 275 -22.57 33.64 -7.29
CA SER A 275 -22.55 33.89 -5.85
C SER A 275 -21.34 33.26 -5.17
N VAL A 276 -20.87 32.09 -5.67
CA VAL A 276 -19.70 31.35 -5.19
C VAL A 276 -18.90 30.87 -6.41
N ILE A 277 -17.58 30.97 -6.33
CA ILE A 277 -16.67 30.50 -7.38
C ILE A 277 -16.07 29.15 -6.95
N ASN A 278 -16.55 28.07 -7.55
CA ASN A 278 -16.04 26.73 -7.32
C ASN A 278 -14.82 26.45 -8.23
N SER A 279 -13.74 27.18 -7.99
CA SER A 279 -12.42 26.97 -8.62
C SER A 279 -11.34 27.50 -7.70
N ASP A 280 -10.11 27.12 -7.92
CA ASP A 280 -8.97 27.60 -7.12
C ASP A 280 -8.48 28.97 -7.58
N VAL A 281 -8.53 29.22 -8.87
CA VAL A 281 -8.10 30.46 -9.52
C VAL A 281 -8.98 30.78 -10.72
N VAL A 282 -9.05 32.06 -11.07
CA VAL A 282 -9.77 32.56 -12.24
C VAL A 282 -8.74 33.10 -13.25
N ILE A 283 -8.75 32.57 -14.47
CA ILE A 283 -8.00 33.15 -15.60
C ILE A 283 -8.98 33.91 -16.50
N SER A 284 -8.65 35.15 -16.79
CA SER A 284 -9.51 36.02 -17.59
C SER A 284 -8.76 36.72 -18.70
N THR A 285 -9.43 36.93 -19.85
CA THR A 285 -8.91 37.77 -20.94
C THR A 285 -9.18 39.26 -20.77
N ILE A 286 -9.91 39.62 -19.71
CA ILE A 286 -10.29 41.01 -19.38
C ILE A 286 -10.17 41.22 -17.87
N PRO A 287 -9.93 42.47 -17.42
CA PRO A 287 -9.98 42.79 -16.00
C PRO A 287 -11.35 42.48 -15.39
N LEU A 288 -11.35 41.75 -14.29
CA LEU A 288 -12.54 41.40 -13.50
C LEU A 288 -12.40 41.92 -12.08
N LYS A 289 -13.54 42.15 -11.42
CA LYS A 289 -13.52 42.44 -9.99
C LYS A 289 -13.25 41.13 -9.24
N GLU A 290 -12.19 41.11 -8.46
CA GLU A 290 -11.92 39.95 -7.59
C GLU A 290 -13.06 39.76 -6.60
N LYS A 291 -13.43 38.52 -6.41
CA LYS A 291 -14.40 38.06 -5.41
C LYS A 291 -13.64 37.32 -4.30
N GLU A 292 -13.86 36.01 -4.19
CA GLU A 292 -13.18 35.17 -3.19
C GLU A 292 -11.88 34.53 -3.74
N LYS A 293 -11.69 34.57 -5.06
CA LYS A 293 -10.59 33.91 -5.74
C LYS A 293 -9.77 34.91 -6.54
N GLN A 294 -8.48 34.67 -6.58
CA GLN A 294 -7.54 35.46 -7.37
C GLN A 294 -7.91 35.45 -8.85
N VAL A 295 -7.79 36.60 -9.50
CA VAL A 295 -8.01 36.76 -10.94
C VAL A 295 -6.70 37.11 -11.64
N ILE A 296 -6.30 36.23 -12.55
CA ILE A 296 -5.11 36.44 -13.39
C ILE A 296 -5.57 36.82 -14.78
N VAL A 297 -5.12 38.00 -15.27
CA VAL A 297 -5.48 38.49 -16.61
C VAL A 297 -4.39 38.09 -17.59
N VAL A 298 -4.79 37.42 -18.67
CA VAL A 298 -3.89 36.93 -19.71
C VAL A 298 -4.35 37.37 -21.11
N ASN A 299 -3.43 37.40 -22.07
CA ASN A 299 -3.82 37.58 -23.46
C ASN A 299 -4.56 36.34 -24.03
N PRO A 300 -5.56 36.55 -24.90
CA PRO A 300 -6.29 35.43 -25.52
C PRO A 300 -5.41 34.44 -26.30
N VAL A 301 -4.26 34.89 -26.77
CA VAL A 301 -3.20 34.08 -27.40
C VAL A 301 -1.90 34.48 -26.73
N MET A 302 -1.37 33.59 -25.90
CA MET A 302 -0.14 33.85 -25.14
C MET A 302 1.09 33.45 -25.96
N ASN A 303 2.12 34.31 -25.89
CA ASN A 303 3.45 33.99 -26.37
C ASN A 303 4.26 33.26 -25.28
N GLU A 304 5.45 32.74 -25.62
CA GLU A 304 6.29 31.97 -24.69
C GLU A 304 6.68 32.74 -23.43
N ALA A 305 6.96 34.06 -23.53
CA ALA A 305 7.29 34.88 -22.37
C ALA A 305 6.09 35.02 -21.42
N GLU A 306 4.88 35.18 -21.94
CA GLU A 306 3.65 35.27 -21.14
C GLU A 306 3.32 33.93 -20.50
N VAL A 307 3.54 32.82 -21.19
CA VAL A 307 3.40 31.46 -20.65
C VAL A 307 4.37 31.23 -19.48
N SER A 308 5.63 31.64 -19.67
CA SER A 308 6.65 31.54 -18.62
C SER A 308 6.30 32.39 -17.40
N GLN A 309 5.80 33.62 -17.62
CA GLN A 309 5.37 34.51 -16.54
C GLN A 309 4.16 33.95 -15.79
N LEU A 310 3.17 33.39 -16.51
CA LEU A 310 2.00 32.74 -15.91
C LEU A 310 2.40 31.55 -15.04
N ARG A 311 3.31 30.69 -15.51
CA ARG A 311 3.84 29.56 -14.70
C ARG A 311 4.53 30.04 -13.43
N LYS A 312 5.39 31.06 -13.53
CA LYS A 312 6.07 31.63 -12.36
C LYS A 312 5.09 32.20 -11.34
N GLN A 313 4.01 32.83 -11.78
CA GLN A 313 2.97 33.35 -10.92
C GLN A 313 2.21 32.23 -10.20
N PHE A 314 1.84 31.14 -10.89
CA PHE A 314 1.18 30.00 -10.27
C PHE A 314 2.04 29.30 -9.22
N ILE A 315 3.37 29.29 -9.41
CA ILE A 315 4.34 28.79 -8.44
C ILE A 315 4.44 29.72 -7.23
N SER A 316 4.55 31.04 -7.47
CA SER A 316 4.69 32.03 -6.38
C SER A 316 3.45 32.12 -5.49
N ASP A 317 2.28 31.85 -6.08
CA ASP A 317 0.98 31.94 -5.40
C ASP A 317 0.53 30.60 -4.77
N ASP A 318 1.44 29.61 -4.70
CA ASP A 318 1.22 28.26 -4.13
C ASP A 318 0.02 27.50 -4.78
N LEU A 319 -0.38 27.90 -5.99
CA LEU A 319 -1.48 27.29 -6.72
C LEU A 319 -1.09 25.93 -7.32
N ILE A 320 0.20 25.77 -7.62
CA ILE A 320 0.79 24.52 -8.08
C ILE A 320 1.90 24.15 -7.10
N ASN A 321 1.73 23.03 -6.42
CA ASN A 321 2.81 22.43 -5.65
C ASN A 321 3.77 21.77 -6.65
N VAL A 322 4.73 22.52 -7.14
CA VAL A 322 5.78 22.01 -8.01
C VAL A 322 6.77 21.33 -7.08
N ASN A 323 6.61 20.04 -6.88
CA ASN A 323 7.63 19.22 -6.25
C ASN A 323 8.96 19.49 -6.95
N GLY A 324 9.85 20.23 -6.28
CA GLY A 324 11.30 20.36 -6.48
C GLY A 324 11.89 20.57 -7.89
N ILE A 325 11.27 20.05 -8.94
CA ILE A 325 11.86 19.88 -10.28
C ILE A 325 11.93 21.19 -11.07
N ASP A 326 10.87 22.00 -11.08
CA ASP A 326 10.95 23.30 -11.81
C ASP A 326 11.81 24.32 -11.06
N LYS A 327 11.87 24.25 -9.72
CA LYS A 327 12.86 25.01 -8.94
C LYS A 327 14.27 24.53 -9.26
N GLN A 328 14.47 23.23 -9.35
CA GLN A 328 15.75 22.64 -9.73
C GLN A 328 16.09 22.92 -11.19
N PHE A 329 15.12 22.82 -12.11
CA PHE A 329 15.31 23.17 -13.53
C PHE A 329 15.67 24.63 -13.69
N THR A 330 14.91 25.55 -13.08
CA THR A 330 15.20 26.98 -13.14
C THR A 330 16.55 27.30 -12.51
N ALA A 331 16.84 26.76 -11.34
CA ALA A 331 18.15 26.93 -10.68
C ALA A 331 19.29 26.30 -11.51
N LEU A 332 19.06 25.15 -12.15
CA LEU A 332 20.06 24.51 -13.00
C LEU A 332 20.30 25.33 -14.28
N MET A 333 19.25 25.85 -14.91
CA MET A 333 19.35 26.71 -16.09
C MET A 333 20.03 28.05 -15.76
N ASP A 334 19.73 28.64 -14.61
CA ASP A 334 20.37 29.87 -14.13
C ASP A 334 21.89 29.65 -13.92
N VAL A 335 22.27 28.55 -13.24
CA VAL A 335 23.67 28.16 -13.03
C VAL A 335 24.39 27.88 -14.35
N ILE A 336 23.75 27.20 -15.31
CA ILE A 336 24.32 26.92 -16.63
C ILE A 336 24.48 28.22 -17.42
N ALA A 337 23.48 29.09 -17.41
CA ALA A 337 23.51 30.38 -18.12
C ALA A 337 24.60 31.33 -17.57
N ASP A 338 24.79 31.33 -16.26
CA ASP A 338 25.79 32.17 -15.59
C ASP A 338 27.23 31.68 -15.81
N ASN A 339 27.43 30.41 -16.10
CA ASN A 339 28.78 29.82 -16.16
C ASN A 339 29.20 29.30 -17.55
N THR A 340 28.31 29.32 -18.56
CA THR A 340 28.61 28.77 -19.90
C THR A 340 27.97 29.60 -21.02
N ASN A 341 28.64 29.64 -22.19
CA ASN A 341 28.00 30.11 -23.41
C ASN A 341 27.19 28.96 -24.03
N ILE A 342 25.87 29.02 -23.91
CA ILE A 342 24.98 28.00 -24.46
C ILE A 342 24.91 28.16 -25.97
N ILE A 343 25.42 27.18 -26.73
CA ILE A 343 25.47 27.21 -28.20
C ILE A 343 24.09 26.95 -28.80
N ASN A 344 23.25 26.17 -28.11
CA ASN A 344 21.89 25.85 -28.54
C ASN A 344 20.99 25.71 -27.30
N VAL A 345 20.29 26.80 -26.99
CA VAL A 345 19.39 26.87 -25.82
C VAL A 345 18.26 25.88 -25.95
N ASP A 346 17.65 25.76 -27.15
CA ASP A 346 16.51 24.87 -27.38
C ASP A 346 16.89 23.38 -27.21
N ALA A 347 18.06 22.98 -27.68
CA ALA A 347 18.55 21.61 -27.53
C ALA A 347 18.87 21.28 -26.06
N LEU A 348 19.46 22.23 -25.31
CA LEU A 348 19.74 22.07 -23.89
C LEU A 348 18.45 22.04 -23.07
N GLU A 349 17.53 22.94 -23.35
CA GLU A 349 16.23 23.03 -22.68
C GLU A 349 15.39 21.76 -22.95
N ASN A 350 15.34 21.28 -24.20
CA ASN A 350 14.66 20.05 -24.54
C ASN A 350 15.32 18.81 -23.92
N GLY A 351 16.65 18.76 -23.90
CA GLY A 351 17.38 17.67 -23.27
C GLY A 351 17.18 17.62 -21.74
N ILE A 352 17.22 18.77 -21.09
CA ILE A 352 16.95 18.88 -19.64
C ILE A 352 15.46 18.60 -19.37
N LYS A 353 14.54 19.14 -20.16
CA LYS A 353 13.10 18.84 -20.04
C LYS A 353 12.82 17.37 -20.30
N GLU A 354 13.51 16.73 -21.22
CA GLU A 354 13.38 15.28 -21.46
C GLU A 354 13.87 14.46 -20.24
N VAL A 355 15.00 14.83 -19.66
CA VAL A 355 15.52 14.19 -18.45
C VAL A 355 14.60 14.44 -17.25
N LEU A 356 14.13 15.66 -17.07
CA LEU A 356 13.24 16.01 -15.96
C LEU A 356 11.80 15.56 -16.19
N SER A 357 11.29 15.51 -17.43
CA SER A 357 9.95 15.02 -17.74
C SER A 357 9.83 13.50 -17.64
N ARG A 358 10.93 12.78 -17.83
CA ARG A 358 11.03 11.37 -17.44
C ARG A 358 10.81 11.21 -15.93
N SER A 359 11.12 12.25 -15.14
CA SER A 359 10.87 12.33 -13.69
C SER A 359 9.43 12.74 -13.32
N LEU A 360 8.62 13.25 -14.27
CA LEU A 360 7.27 13.77 -14.03
C LEU A 360 6.15 12.80 -14.39
N ASN A 361 6.47 11.59 -14.84
CA ASN A 361 5.46 10.59 -15.13
C ASN A 361 5.31 9.66 -13.91
N PRO A 362 4.30 9.84 -13.04
CA PRO A 362 4.14 9.02 -11.83
C PRO A 362 3.79 7.56 -12.15
N ARG A 363 3.81 7.17 -13.44
CA ARG A 363 3.52 5.81 -13.92
C ARG A 363 4.71 5.06 -14.49
N ILE A 364 5.91 5.67 -14.48
CA ILE A 364 7.13 4.97 -14.87
C ILE A 364 8.10 5.12 -13.70
N PRO A 365 8.45 4.04 -12.99
CA PRO A 365 9.52 4.11 -12.01
C PRO A 365 10.78 4.58 -12.72
N LEU A 366 11.37 5.67 -12.21
CA LEU A 366 12.66 6.15 -12.69
C LEU A 366 13.69 5.02 -12.55
N LYS A 367 14.01 4.37 -13.66
CA LYS A 367 15.30 3.71 -13.77
C LYS A 367 16.35 4.79 -13.80
N GLY A 368 16.93 5.16 -12.64
CA GLY A 368 18.09 6.01 -12.68
C GLY A 368 18.44 6.86 -11.48
N GLY A 369 17.65 6.95 -10.44
CA GLY A 369 18.17 7.37 -9.14
C GLY A 369 18.97 6.22 -8.55
N TYR A 370 20.23 6.45 -8.18
CA TYR A 370 21.01 5.46 -7.46
C TYR A 370 20.28 5.11 -6.16
N GLN A 371 19.82 3.87 -6.07
CA GLN A 371 19.24 3.30 -4.86
C GLN A 371 20.28 2.35 -4.27
N PRO A 372 20.92 2.72 -3.16
CA PRO A 372 21.96 1.89 -2.56
C PRO A 372 21.39 0.54 -2.10
N LEU A 373 22.23 -0.46 -2.16
CA LEU A 373 22.00 -1.75 -1.55
C LEU A 373 22.02 -1.65 -0.02
N LEU A 374 21.42 -2.62 0.65
CA LEU A 374 21.46 -2.68 2.11
C LEU A 374 22.91 -2.78 2.63
N SER A 375 23.79 -3.52 1.94
CA SER A 375 25.22 -3.64 2.25
C SER A 375 25.98 -2.33 2.15
N GLU A 376 25.54 -1.40 1.30
CA GLU A 376 26.17 -0.10 1.15
C GLU A 376 25.79 0.87 2.30
N LEU A 377 24.60 0.69 2.89
CA LEU A 377 24.14 1.48 4.03
C LEU A 377 24.52 0.87 5.38
N LEU A 378 24.54 -0.47 5.48
CA LEU A 378 24.94 -1.21 6.68
C LEU A 378 26.32 -1.81 6.50
N ASN A 379 27.33 -1.12 7.01
CA ASN A 379 28.73 -1.51 6.97
C ASN A 379 29.32 -1.60 8.39
N GLU A 380 30.60 -1.88 8.54
CA GLU A 380 31.27 -2.02 9.84
C GLU A 380 31.14 -0.77 10.74
N GLU A 381 31.01 0.42 10.15
CA GLU A 381 30.87 1.67 10.90
C GLU A 381 29.44 1.93 11.41
N THR A 382 28.44 1.34 10.73
CA THR A 382 27.01 1.54 11.02
C THR A 382 26.37 0.38 11.75
N ILE A 383 27.06 -0.74 11.90
CA ILE A 383 26.62 -1.91 12.68
C ILE A 383 27.25 -1.87 14.07
N GLN A 384 26.43 -1.86 15.11
CA GLN A 384 26.85 -1.75 16.50
C GLN A 384 26.34 -2.92 17.35
N PHE A 385 27.12 -3.28 18.34
CA PHE A 385 26.77 -4.25 19.39
C PHE A 385 26.87 -3.60 20.76
N SER A 386 25.91 -3.87 21.65
CA SER A 386 25.96 -3.35 23.01
C SER A 386 25.30 -4.30 24.01
N GLU A 387 25.78 -4.20 25.25
CA GLU A 387 25.09 -4.78 26.40
C GLU A 387 23.78 -4.02 26.64
N SER A 388 22.73 -4.75 27.04
CA SER A 388 21.42 -4.18 27.34
C SER A 388 21.32 -3.61 28.76
N GLU A 389 22.30 -3.92 29.63
CA GLU A 389 22.26 -3.53 31.02
C GLU A 389 22.31 -2.00 31.18
N GLY A 390 21.30 -1.46 31.89
CA GLY A 390 21.16 -0.01 32.11
C GLY A 390 20.63 0.81 30.91
N LEU A 391 20.30 0.12 29.78
CA LEU A 391 19.64 0.74 28.63
C LEU A 391 18.12 0.66 28.79
N ASN A 392 17.47 1.78 28.48
CA ASN A 392 16.06 1.81 28.12
C ASN A 392 15.93 2.08 26.62
N TRP A 393 14.75 1.95 26.07
CA TRP A 393 14.51 2.11 24.64
C TRP A 393 14.92 3.49 24.09
N GLU A 394 14.78 4.59 24.87
CA GLU A 394 15.21 5.93 24.43
C GLU A 394 16.74 5.99 24.26
N LYS A 395 17.48 5.45 25.25
CA LYS A 395 18.94 5.38 25.16
C LYS A 395 19.40 4.46 24.04
N ALA A 396 18.66 3.36 23.79
CA ALA A 396 18.97 2.42 22.74
C ALA A 396 18.78 3.07 21.34
N ILE A 397 17.71 3.83 21.12
CA ILE A 397 17.52 4.61 19.88
C ILE A 397 18.65 5.64 19.70
N ARG A 398 19.04 6.38 20.76
CA ARG A 398 20.16 7.33 20.68
C ARG A 398 21.47 6.61 20.32
N LEU A 399 21.73 5.48 20.93
CA LEU A 399 22.94 4.68 20.67
C LEU A 399 22.92 4.16 19.22
N ALA A 400 21.81 3.61 18.77
CA ALA A 400 21.63 3.12 17.41
C ALA A 400 21.85 4.21 16.34
N ALA A 401 21.43 5.45 16.64
CA ALA A 401 21.58 6.59 15.74
C ALA A 401 22.98 7.25 15.77
N THR A 402 23.84 6.89 16.72
CA THR A 402 25.15 7.50 16.92
C THR A 402 26.05 7.46 15.67
N PRO A 403 26.15 6.35 14.92
CA PRO A 403 26.97 6.32 13.71
C PRO A 403 26.50 7.34 12.66
N LEU A 404 25.19 7.39 12.39
CA LEU A 404 24.65 8.32 11.41
C LEU A 404 24.85 9.80 11.82
N LYS A 405 24.79 10.08 13.12
CA LYS A 405 25.11 11.41 13.62
C LYS A 405 26.61 11.73 13.44
N ASN A 406 27.49 10.80 13.79
CA ASN A 406 28.93 10.98 13.68
C ASN A 406 29.39 11.17 12.22
N ASN A 407 28.75 10.45 11.31
CA ASN A 407 29.01 10.53 9.86
C ASN A 407 28.36 11.78 9.23
N GLY A 408 27.53 12.51 10.00
CA GLY A 408 26.89 13.74 9.52
C GLY A 408 25.59 13.53 8.74
N ASN A 409 25.10 12.27 8.62
CA ASN A 409 23.86 11.96 7.91
C ASN A 409 22.63 12.59 8.59
N ILE A 410 22.64 12.71 9.92
CA ILE A 410 21.51 13.24 10.70
C ILE A 410 21.97 14.27 11.74
N ALA A 411 21.06 15.17 12.11
CA ALA A 411 21.22 16.08 13.24
C ALA A 411 20.64 15.51 14.55
N ASP A 412 20.98 16.10 15.71
CA ASP A 412 20.41 15.73 17.01
C ASP A 412 18.88 15.85 17.02
N SER A 413 18.34 16.86 16.30
CA SER A 413 16.89 17.06 16.17
C SER A 413 16.16 15.84 15.58
N TYR A 414 16.82 15.09 14.70
CA TYR A 414 16.25 13.89 14.12
C TYR A 414 16.11 12.76 15.16
N ILE A 415 17.12 12.61 16.03
CA ILE A 415 17.09 11.62 17.12
C ILE A 415 15.97 11.96 18.11
N GLU A 416 15.81 13.22 18.48
CA GLU A 416 14.73 13.66 19.36
C GLU A 416 13.36 13.43 18.71
N ALA A 417 13.22 13.69 17.42
CA ALA A 417 11.97 13.47 16.69
C ALA A 417 11.58 11.98 16.67
N MET A 418 12.53 11.05 16.45
CA MET A 418 12.27 9.61 16.54
C MET A 418 11.74 9.21 17.91
N ILE A 419 12.37 9.69 18.98
CA ILE A 419 11.97 9.38 20.36
C ILE A 419 10.60 9.96 20.69
N GLU A 420 10.35 11.22 20.31
CA GLU A 420 9.07 11.88 20.54
C GLU A 420 7.92 11.22 19.79
N ASN A 421 8.18 10.77 18.56
CA ASN A 421 7.22 9.99 17.78
C ASN A 421 6.80 8.70 18.52
N VAL A 422 7.75 7.98 19.10
CA VAL A 422 7.46 6.77 19.87
C VAL A 422 6.66 7.10 21.14
N LYS A 423 7.00 8.17 21.84
CA LYS A 423 6.23 8.64 23.04
C LYS A 423 4.78 8.97 22.68
N LYS A 424 4.58 9.63 21.55
CA LYS A 424 3.26 10.10 21.12
C LYS A 424 2.39 8.98 20.53
N ASN A 425 2.98 8.10 19.73
CA ASN A 425 2.25 7.14 18.91
C ASN A 425 2.33 5.69 19.42
N GLY A 426 3.08 5.45 20.51
CA GLY A 426 3.29 4.12 21.04
C GLY A 426 4.41 3.35 20.32
N PRO A 427 4.47 2.02 20.47
CA PRO A 427 5.55 1.18 19.96
C PRO A 427 5.44 0.87 18.46
N TYR A 428 5.01 1.82 17.65
CA TYR A 428 4.77 1.66 16.19
C TYR A 428 6.02 1.29 15.39
N ILE A 429 7.21 1.60 15.93
CA ILE A 429 8.49 1.25 15.30
C ILE A 429 8.83 -0.24 15.44
N ASN A 430 8.08 -1.02 16.23
CA ASN A 430 8.24 -2.46 16.31
C ASN A 430 7.66 -3.08 15.02
N ILE A 431 8.53 -3.53 14.12
CA ILE A 431 8.17 -4.04 12.80
C ILE A 431 8.24 -5.57 12.70
N GLY A 432 8.58 -6.25 13.78
CA GLY A 432 8.70 -7.71 13.82
C GLY A 432 9.06 -8.20 15.22
N ASP A 433 9.30 -9.50 15.34
CA ASP A 433 9.71 -10.10 16.62
C ASP A 433 11.09 -9.60 17.01
N GLN A 434 11.14 -8.85 18.11
CA GLN A 434 12.34 -8.23 18.67
C GLN A 434 13.04 -7.18 17.76
N ILE A 435 12.33 -6.61 16.81
CA ILE A 435 12.89 -5.66 15.84
C ILE A 435 12.19 -4.31 15.92
N ALA A 436 12.98 -3.24 15.94
CA ALA A 436 12.51 -1.87 15.79
C ALA A 436 13.16 -1.19 14.58
N LEU A 437 12.39 -0.41 13.81
CA LEU A 437 12.86 0.50 12.77
C LEU A 437 12.53 1.94 13.17
N ALA A 438 13.51 2.62 13.79
CA ALA A 438 13.36 3.99 14.21
C ALA A 438 13.58 4.94 13.02
N HIS A 439 12.62 5.82 12.77
CA HIS A 439 12.65 6.83 11.70
C HIS A 439 11.80 8.04 12.06
N ALA A 440 12.03 9.13 11.37
CA ALA A 440 11.23 10.36 11.47
C ALA A 440 11.27 11.09 10.12
N ARG A 441 10.52 12.17 9.98
CA ARG A 441 10.49 12.96 8.74
C ARG A 441 11.83 13.58 8.40
N PRO A 442 12.21 13.63 7.11
CA PRO A 442 13.48 14.20 6.65
C PRO A 442 13.72 15.62 7.15
N GLU A 443 12.67 16.45 7.21
CA GLU A 443 12.75 17.84 7.67
C GLU A 443 13.17 17.99 9.14
N HIS A 444 13.12 16.92 9.93
CA HIS A 444 13.59 16.94 11.31
C HIS A 444 15.11 16.86 11.44
N GLY A 445 15.84 16.82 10.33
CA GLY A 445 17.29 16.93 10.37
C GLY A 445 18.07 15.84 9.65
N VAL A 446 17.49 15.17 8.66
CA VAL A 446 18.24 14.33 7.73
C VAL A 446 19.01 15.20 6.75
N LYS A 447 20.27 14.88 6.51
CA LYS A 447 21.15 15.55 5.56
C LYS A 447 21.55 14.64 4.40
N GLU A 448 21.77 13.37 4.69
CA GLU A 448 22.14 12.35 3.73
C GLU A 448 21.43 11.03 4.06
N LEU A 449 21.15 10.23 3.03
CA LEU A 449 20.62 8.90 3.20
C LEU A 449 21.58 8.04 4.05
N GLY A 450 21.02 7.30 5.00
CA GLY A 450 21.83 6.43 5.85
C GLY A 450 20.98 5.39 6.58
N MET A 451 21.61 4.29 6.92
CA MET A 451 21.02 3.28 7.79
C MET A 451 22.05 2.82 8.83
N ALA A 452 21.61 2.55 10.04
CA ALA A 452 22.42 1.96 11.09
C ALA A 452 21.64 0.89 11.83
N VAL A 453 22.33 -0.03 12.46
CA VAL A 453 21.72 -1.05 13.32
C VAL A 453 22.49 -1.19 14.62
N LEU A 454 21.73 -1.28 15.71
CA LEU A 454 22.22 -1.66 17.04
C LEU A 454 21.67 -3.03 17.40
N LYS A 455 22.56 -3.98 17.65
CA LYS A 455 22.22 -5.28 18.21
C LYS A 455 22.51 -5.31 19.72
N LEU A 456 21.50 -5.65 20.51
CA LEU A 456 21.64 -5.84 21.94
C LEU A 456 21.91 -7.33 22.26
N ASN A 457 22.66 -7.59 23.33
CA ASN A 457 22.90 -8.96 23.80
C ASN A 457 21.66 -9.64 24.37
N LYS A 458 20.68 -8.85 24.87
CA LYS A 458 19.37 -9.30 25.37
C LYS A 458 18.31 -8.28 24.97
N PRO A 459 17.06 -8.72 24.74
CA PRO A 459 15.98 -7.79 24.44
C PRO A 459 15.69 -6.84 25.60
N ILE A 460 15.27 -5.63 25.27
CA ILE A 460 14.74 -4.61 26.19
C ILE A 460 13.30 -4.27 25.80
N ASP A 461 12.52 -3.73 26.73
CA ASP A 461 11.14 -3.35 26.47
C ASP A 461 11.06 -2.03 25.71
N LEU A 462 10.35 -2.01 24.58
CA LEU A 462 9.94 -0.79 23.88
C LEU A 462 8.61 -0.33 24.48
N ILE A 463 8.64 0.64 25.38
CA ILE A 463 7.50 1.18 26.13
C ILE A 463 6.93 0.16 27.14
N ASP A 464 6.57 -1.05 26.74
CA ASP A 464 5.97 -2.07 27.58
C ASP A 464 6.54 -3.48 27.29
N HIS A 465 6.23 -4.44 28.16
CA HIS A 465 6.73 -5.82 28.08
C HIS A 465 6.20 -6.64 26.90
N ASN A 466 5.19 -6.14 26.18
CA ASN A 466 4.65 -6.84 25.03
C ASN A 466 5.42 -6.55 23.73
N HIS A 467 6.34 -5.59 23.78
CA HIS A 467 7.13 -5.15 22.63
C HIS A 467 8.63 -5.22 22.93
N PRO A 468 9.19 -6.43 23.14
CA PRO A 468 10.64 -6.59 23.32
C PRO A 468 11.37 -6.25 22.02
N ILE A 469 12.51 -5.55 22.12
CA ILE A 469 13.38 -5.23 20.98
C ILE A 469 14.82 -5.61 21.30
N GLN A 470 15.49 -6.26 20.34
CA GLN A 470 16.89 -6.64 20.42
C GLN A 470 17.70 -6.08 19.24
N LEU A 471 17.04 -5.88 18.09
CA LEU A 471 17.60 -5.24 16.91
C LEU A 471 16.90 -3.89 16.70
N ILE A 472 17.66 -2.81 16.69
CA ILE A 472 17.17 -1.46 16.49
C ILE A 472 17.83 -0.89 15.24
N PHE A 473 17.09 -0.87 14.13
CA PHE A 473 17.47 -0.19 12.91
C PHE A 473 17.10 1.29 13.00
N VAL A 474 17.94 2.14 12.44
CA VAL A 474 17.69 3.57 12.25
C VAL A 474 17.76 3.86 10.76
N LEU A 475 16.71 4.43 10.20
CA LEU A 475 16.65 4.86 8.80
C LEU A 475 16.61 6.38 8.74
N ALA A 476 17.55 6.97 8.01
CA ALA A 476 17.59 8.38 7.67
C ALA A 476 17.27 8.53 6.17
N ALA A 477 16.01 8.65 5.81
CA ALA A 477 15.56 8.83 4.44
C ALA A 477 15.61 10.32 4.05
N ILE A 478 16.12 10.64 2.86
CA ILE A 478 16.17 12.01 2.32
C ILE A 478 14.96 12.34 1.44
N ASP A 479 14.35 11.29 0.88
CA ASP A 479 13.20 11.35 -0.01
C ASP A 479 12.42 10.03 0.09
N ASP A 480 11.35 9.93 -0.70
CA ASP A 480 10.42 8.78 -0.66
C ASP A 480 10.95 7.54 -1.42
N GLN A 481 12.09 7.62 -2.13
CA GLN A 481 12.51 6.57 -3.07
C GLN A 481 13.93 6.03 -2.87
N SER A 482 14.88 6.88 -2.48
CA SER A 482 16.31 6.51 -2.46
C SER A 482 16.64 5.33 -1.54
N HIS A 483 15.86 5.13 -0.46
CA HIS A 483 16.07 4.07 0.53
C HIS A 483 15.33 2.76 0.24
N LEU A 484 14.46 2.73 -0.78
CA LEU A 484 13.50 1.63 -0.97
C LEU A 484 14.15 0.30 -1.27
N LYS A 485 15.23 0.30 -2.05
CA LYS A 485 15.95 -0.94 -2.39
C LYS A 485 16.52 -1.57 -1.12
N ALA A 486 17.27 -0.81 -0.33
CA ALA A 486 17.83 -1.28 0.93
C ALA A 486 16.73 -1.73 1.92
N LEU A 487 15.61 -0.98 1.98
CA LEU A 487 14.48 -1.35 2.85
C LEU A 487 13.79 -2.63 2.37
N SER A 488 13.67 -2.83 1.05
CA SER A 488 13.11 -4.07 0.49
C SER A 488 14.00 -5.28 0.79
N GLU A 489 15.32 -5.15 0.67
CA GLU A 489 16.28 -6.19 1.01
C GLU A 489 16.23 -6.51 2.51
N LEU A 490 16.16 -5.50 3.37
CA LEU A 490 15.94 -5.68 4.81
C LEU A 490 14.62 -6.43 5.08
N ALA A 491 13.52 -6.02 4.46
CA ALA A 491 12.22 -6.68 4.64
C ALA A 491 12.26 -8.15 4.22
N ASN A 492 12.95 -8.50 3.15
CA ASN A 492 13.14 -9.89 2.71
C ASN A 492 13.90 -10.73 3.76
N ILE A 493 14.92 -10.15 4.40
CA ILE A 493 15.66 -10.81 5.49
C ILE A 493 14.76 -11.01 6.72
N LEU A 494 14.00 -9.98 7.10
CA LEU A 494 13.16 -10.01 8.29
C LEU A 494 11.94 -10.94 8.15
N ASN A 495 11.42 -11.12 6.93
CA ASN A 495 10.31 -12.02 6.64
C ASN A 495 10.71 -13.50 6.58
N ASP A 496 11.99 -13.80 6.42
CA ASP A 496 12.52 -15.16 6.50
C ASP A 496 12.91 -15.50 7.94
N LYS A 497 12.13 -16.38 8.58
CA LYS A 497 12.37 -16.78 9.98
C LYS A 497 13.77 -17.31 10.25
N SER A 498 14.37 -18.00 9.28
CA SER A 498 15.73 -18.55 9.42
C SER A 498 16.77 -17.43 9.36
N LYS A 499 16.62 -16.49 8.43
CA LYS A 499 17.51 -15.33 8.31
C LYS A 499 17.35 -14.38 9.50
N LEU A 500 16.12 -14.16 9.96
CA LEU A 500 15.85 -13.38 11.17
C LEU A 500 16.53 -13.97 12.40
N GLN A 501 16.44 -15.30 12.58
CA GLN A 501 17.10 -15.96 13.71
C GLN A 501 18.62 -15.81 13.62
N LEU A 502 19.23 -15.90 12.41
CA LEU A 502 20.65 -15.66 12.21
C LEU A 502 21.05 -14.21 12.58
N LEU A 503 20.23 -13.21 12.24
CA LEU A 503 20.42 -11.82 12.68
C LEU A 503 20.40 -11.67 14.21
N ILE A 504 19.43 -12.31 14.86
CA ILE A 504 19.31 -12.29 16.33
C ILE A 504 20.50 -12.99 16.99
N ASP A 505 21.04 -14.05 16.40
CA ASP A 505 22.15 -14.84 16.93
C ASP A 505 23.55 -14.31 16.52
N ALA A 506 23.62 -13.30 15.64
CA ALA A 506 24.87 -12.70 15.17
C ALA A 506 25.74 -12.22 16.34
N LYS A 507 27.02 -12.46 16.28
CA LYS A 507 27.98 -12.15 17.35
C LYS A 507 28.83 -10.92 17.07
N ASP A 508 29.02 -10.61 15.82
CA ASP A 508 29.80 -9.47 15.36
C ASP A 508 29.23 -8.87 14.05
N SER A 509 29.84 -7.79 13.57
CA SER A 509 29.41 -7.10 12.36
C SER A 509 29.56 -7.95 11.11
N SER A 510 30.54 -8.87 11.09
CA SER A 510 30.80 -9.74 9.93
C SER A 510 29.66 -10.73 9.71
N ASP A 511 29.06 -11.26 10.79
CA ASP A 511 27.90 -12.17 10.72
C ASP A 511 26.70 -11.45 10.04
N ILE A 512 26.46 -10.21 10.42
CA ILE A 512 25.34 -9.40 9.87
C ILE A 512 25.63 -9.05 8.40
N GLN A 513 26.87 -8.64 8.08
CA GLN A 513 27.25 -8.29 6.72
C GLN A 513 27.19 -9.49 5.77
N GLN A 514 27.64 -10.66 6.21
CA GLN A 514 27.56 -11.87 5.40
C GLN A 514 26.10 -12.21 5.08
N LEU A 515 25.20 -12.12 6.07
CA LEU A 515 23.78 -12.39 5.88
C LEU A 515 23.13 -11.40 4.89
N ILE A 516 23.52 -10.12 4.94
CA ILE A 516 23.05 -9.11 4.01
C ILE A 516 23.50 -9.44 2.58
N LEU A 517 24.79 -9.73 2.38
CA LEU A 517 25.36 -10.07 1.06
C LEU A 517 24.70 -11.34 0.46
N GLU A 518 24.47 -12.37 1.27
CA GLU A 518 23.75 -13.59 0.83
C GLU A 518 22.29 -13.30 0.42
N GLY A 519 21.69 -12.22 0.94
CA GLY A 519 20.36 -11.76 0.58
C GLY A 519 20.31 -10.98 -0.74
N GLU A 520 21.41 -10.33 -1.13
CA GLU A 520 21.50 -9.54 -2.37
C GLU A 520 21.72 -10.40 -3.62
N ASP A 521 22.28 -11.60 -3.48
CA ASP A 521 22.57 -12.53 -4.59
C ASP A 521 21.34 -13.37 -5.02
N GLN A 522 20.16 -13.18 -4.40
CA GLN A 522 18.92 -13.91 -4.69
C GLN A 522 17.87 -12.98 -5.35
#